data_0322471acf92965cf55bcd7aa7868f09
#
_entry.id   0322471acf92965cf55bcd7aa7868f09
#
_cell.length_a   1.000
_cell.length_b   1.000
_cell.length_c   1.000
_cell.angle_alpha   90.00
_cell.angle_beta   90.00
_cell.angle_gamma   90.00
#
_symmetry.space_group_name_H-M   'P 1'
#
loop_
_entity.id
_entity.type
_entity.pdbx_description
1 polymer ?
#
loop_
_entity_poly.entity_id
_entity_poly.type
_entity_poly.pdbx_seq_one_letter_code
_entity_poly.pdbx_strand_id
1 'polypeptide(L)'
;MKILVPVKRVLDYNVKPRVKSDGTGVDLANVKMSMNPFDEIGVEEAIRLKEKGVATEIIAVSVGPAKAQETLRTALAMGADRAILVQTDDDVEPLALAKIFKAIADAEQPGLVILGKQAIDGDNNQTGQMLAALTGWAQGTFASAVNVEGDSVNVTREVDGGLETVKLKLPAIVTTDLRLNEPRYASLPNIMKAKSKPLDTKTPADYGVDTAPRVKTVKVSEPPVRSAGVKVADVDELVAKLKALGVHS
;
A
#
# COMPACT_ATOMS: atom_id res chain seq x y z
N MET A 1 13.52 -17.42 1.89
CA MET A 1 13.99 -16.03 1.70
C MET A 1 13.31 -15.09 2.68
N LYS A 2 13.87 -13.88 2.93
CA LYS A 2 13.16 -12.81 3.64
C LYS A 2 12.17 -12.11 2.69
N ILE A 3 11.05 -11.65 3.24
CA ILE A 3 10.10 -10.77 2.53
C ILE A 3 9.97 -9.47 3.30
N LEU A 4 10.12 -8.34 2.61
CA LEU A 4 9.90 -6.99 3.14
C LEU A 4 8.50 -6.52 2.75
N VAL A 5 7.72 -6.05 3.74
CA VAL A 5 6.34 -5.60 3.50
C VAL A 5 6.15 -4.19 4.06
N PRO A 6 6.26 -3.17 3.22
CA PRO A 6 5.85 -1.81 3.57
C PRO A 6 4.36 -1.74 3.88
N VAL A 7 4.00 -1.05 4.97
CA VAL A 7 2.61 -0.81 5.38
C VAL A 7 2.43 0.65 5.79
N LYS A 8 1.34 1.27 5.37
CA LYS A 8 1.03 2.67 5.68
C LYS A 8 -0.16 2.76 6.63
N ARG A 9 -0.05 3.67 7.61
CA ARG A 9 -1.17 4.08 8.46
C ARG A 9 -1.98 5.15 7.73
N VAL A 10 -3.26 4.89 7.46
CA VAL A 10 -4.16 5.77 6.71
C VAL A 10 -5.46 5.99 7.47
N LEU A 11 -6.25 6.99 7.06
CA LEU A 11 -7.63 7.14 7.53
C LEU A 11 -8.41 5.88 7.17
N ASP A 12 -9.15 5.30 8.15
CA ASP A 12 -9.96 4.10 7.93
C ASP A 12 -11.00 4.38 6.83
N TYR A 13 -11.09 3.49 5.84
CA TYR A 13 -11.98 3.67 4.67
C TYR A 13 -13.47 3.77 4.99
N ASN A 14 -13.89 3.36 6.20
CA ASN A 14 -15.26 3.56 6.67
C ASN A 14 -15.50 4.96 7.25
N VAL A 15 -14.46 5.75 7.46
CA VAL A 15 -14.56 7.11 7.98
C VAL A 15 -14.70 8.09 6.82
N LYS A 16 -15.76 8.90 6.82
CA LYS A 16 -15.90 9.98 5.85
C LYS A 16 -14.84 11.07 6.13
N PRO A 17 -13.92 11.35 5.19
CA PRO A 17 -12.93 12.39 5.37
C PRO A 17 -13.59 13.76 5.48
N ARG A 18 -13.03 14.63 6.31
CA ARG A 18 -13.44 16.03 6.48
C ARG A 18 -12.25 16.93 6.20
N VAL A 19 -12.51 18.06 5.56
CA VAL A 19 -11.50 19.08 5.32
C VAL A 19 -11.34 19.94 6.58
N LYS A 20 -10.09 20.25 6.94
CA LYS A 20 -9.80 21.23 8.01
C LYS A 20 -10.44 22.58 7.68
N SER A 21 -10.84 23.35 8.69
CA SER A 21 -11.49 24.66 8.50
C SER A 21 -10.65 25.66 7.72
N ASP A 22 -9.32 25.54 7.78
CA ASP A 22 -8.37 26.37 7.05
C ASP A 22 -8.07 25.87 5.61
N GLY A 23 -8.64 24.73 5.21
CA GLY A 23 -8.41 24.13 3.89
C GLY A 23 -7.01 23.57 3.66
N THR A 24 -6.17 23.41 4.68
CA THR A 24 -4.77 22.97 4.54
C THR A 24 -4.63 21.45 4.40
N GLY A 25 -5.68 20.69 4.61
CA GLY A 25 -5.63 19.23 4.52
C GLY A 25 -6.88 18.54 5.06
N VAL A 26 -6.81 17.24 5.17
CA VAL A 26 -7.84 16.40 5.81
C VAL A 26 -7.69 16.49 7.34
N ASP A 27 -8.80 16.62 8.04
CA ASP A 27 -8.81 16.59 9.51
C ASP A 27 -8.66 15.14 9.99
N LEU A 28 -7.51 14.85 10.59
CA LEU A 28 -7.17 13.53 11.16
C LEU A 28 -7.28 13.50 12.69
N ALA A 29 -7.82 14.55 13.31
CA ALA A 29 -7.98 14.60 14.75
C ALA A 29 -9.13 13.67 15.21
N ASN A 30 -8.82 12.79 16.16
CA ASN A 30 -9.79 11.88 16.78
C ASN A 30 -10.59 10.99 15.82
N VAL A 31 -10.00 10.63 14.68
CA VAL A 31 -10.58 9.71 13.72
C VAL A 31 -9.92 8.34 13.80
N LYS A 32 -10.65 7.30 13.42
CA LYS A 32 -10.10 5.96 13.32
C LYS A 32 -9.09 5.91 12.17
N MET A 33 -7.92 5.39 12.47
CA MET A 33 -6.87 5.09 11.49
C MET A 33 -6.70 3.58 11.39
N SER A 34 -6.30 3.09 10.23
CA SER A 34 -6.09 1.66 9.96
C SER A 34 -4.86 1.44 9.06
N MET A 35 -4.49 0.19 8.85
CA MET A 35 -3.56 -0.18 7.79
C MET A 35 -4.21 0.10 6.42
N ASN A 36 -3.43 0.59 5.48
CA ASN A 36 -3.88 0.72 4.09
C ASN A 36 -4.36 -0.64 3.55
N PRO A 37 -5.58 -0.74 2.98
CA PRO A 37 -6.15 -2.01 2.55
C PRO A 37 -5.28 -2.77 1.54
N PHE A 38 -4.61 -2.08 0.63
CA PHE A 38 -3.69 -2.72 -0.31
C PHE A 38 -2.45 -3.30 0.38
N ASP A 39 -1.96 -2.66 1.44
CA ASP A 39 -0.82 -3.16 2.21
C ASP A 39 -1.21 -4.38 3.06
N GLU A 40 -2.45 -4.41 3.55
CA GLU A 40 -3.00 -5.55 4.28
C GLU A 40 -3.02 -6.82 3.40
N ILE A 41 -3.38 -6.68 2.11
CA ILE A 41 -3.24 -7.72 1.09
C ILE A 41 -1.79 -8.17 0.95
N GLY A 42 -0.83 -7.23 0.96
CA GLY A 42 0.60 -7.54 0.89
C GLY A 42 1.09 -8.33 2.09
N VAL A 43 0.65 -7.98 3.30
CA VAL A 43 0.96 -8.72 4.53
C VAL A 43 0.41 -10.14 4.47
N GLU A 44 -0.85 -10.30 4.06
CA GLU A 44 -1.47 -11.63 3.90
C GLU A 44 -0.71 -12.49 2.88
N GLU A 45 -0.31 -11.93 1.74
CA GLU A 45 0.43 -12.69 0.73
C GLU A 45 1.79 -13.16 1.25
N ALA A 46 2.51 -12.30 1.96
CA ALA A 46 3.77 -12.67 2.58
C ALA A 46 3.59 -13.83 3.59
N ILE A 47 2.50 -13.81 4.36
CA ILE A 47 2.18 -14.88 5.32
C ILE A 47 1.87 -16.19 4.57
N ARG A 48 1.07 -16.14 3.51
CA ARG A 48 0.77 -17.32 2.68
C ARG A 48 2.02 -17.92 2.05
N LEU A 49 2.95 -17.10 1.59
CA LEU A 49 4.25 -17.55 1.08
C LEU A 49 5.10 -18.18 2.19
N LYS A 50 5.01 -17.69 3.42
CA LYS A 50 5.68 -18.30 4.57
C LYS A 50 5.07 -19.64 4.95
N GLU A 51 3.76 -19.77 4.96
CA GLU A 51 3.04 -21.02 5.21
C GLU A 51 3.36 -22.10 4.16
N LYS A 52 3.64 -21.67 2.90
CA LYS A 52 4.11 -22.54 1.82
C LYS A 52 5.62 -22.90 1.92
N GLY A 53 6.33 -22.40 2.94
CA GLY A 53 7.77 -22.65 3.13
C GLY A 53 8.69 -21.83 2.20
N VAL A 54 8.15 -20.87 1.44
CA VAL A 54 8.91 -20.00 0.54
C VAL A 54 9.63 -18.88 1.33
N ALA A 55 8.91 -18.21 2.22
CA ALA A 55 9.49 -17.19 3.08
C ALA A 55 9.99 -17.80 4.40
N THR A 56 11.13 -17.35 4.88
CA THR A 56 11.71 -17.70 6.19
C THR A 56 11.45 -16.61 7.23
N GLU A 57 11.36 -15.34 6.81
CA GLU A 57 11.13 -14.19 7.67
C GLU A 57 10.31 -13.13 6.93
N ILE A 58 9.35 -12.53 7.64
CA ILE A 58 8.53 -11.41 7.17
C ILE A 58 8.84 -10.18 8.00
N ILE A 59 9.29 -9.10 7.35
CA ILE A 59 9.65 -7.83 7.97
C ILE A 59 8.63 -6.78 7.54
N ALA A 60 7.78 -6.34 8.48
CA ALA A 60 6.88 -5.22 8.21
C ALA A 60 7.61 -3.88 8.42
N VAL A 61 7.40 -2.92 7.52
CA VAL A 61 8.02 -1.59 7.62
C VAL A 61 6.96 -0.51 7.48
N SER A 62 7.05 0.52 8.33
CA SER A 62 6.21 1.72 8.18
C SER A 62 7.07 2.97 8.31
N VAL A 63 6.75 3.99 7.52
CA VAL A 63 7.37 5.32 7.60
C VAL A 63 6.27 6.30 8.03
N GLY A 64 6.51 7.04 9.09
CA GLY A 64 5.52 8.01 9.59
C GLY A 64 5.67 8.31 11.08
N PRO A 65 4.66 8.96 11.69
CA PRO A 65 4.71 9.36 13.09
C PRO A 65 4.76 8.15 14.05
N ALA A 66 5.12 8.39 15.31
CA ALA A 66 5.19 7.33 16.33
C ALA A 66 3.93 6.44 16.39
N LYS A 67 2.74 7.00 16.11
CA LYS A 67 1.48 6.25 16.04
C LYS A 67 1.42 5.22 14.90
N ALA A 68 2.30 5.27 13.90
CA ALA A 68 2.39 4.23 12.87
C ALA A 68 2.82 2.87 13.44
N GLN A 69 3.36 2.85 14.66
CA GLN A 69 3.60 1.62 15.42
C GLN A 69 2.34 0.77 15.58
N GLU A 70 1.15 1.37 15.71
CA GLU A 70 -0.12 0.64 15.83
C GLU A 70 -0.39 -0.24 14.60
N THR A 71 -0.13 0.31 13.40
CA THR A 71 -0.25 -0.42 12.13
C THR A 71 0.76 -1.56 12.05
N LEU A 72 2.00 -1.34 12.49
CA LEU A 72 3.01 -2.39 12.57
C LEU A 72 2.62 -3.50 13.55
N ARG A 73 2.03 -3.16 14.70
CA ARG A 73 1.50 -4.16 15.65
C ARG A 73 0.37 -4.98 15.03
N THR A 74 -0.43 -4.40 14.14
CA THR A 74 -1.44 -5.15 13.37
C THR A 74 -0.78 -6.13 12.41
N ALA A 75 0.22 -5.73 11.64
CA ALA A 75 0.98 -6.64 10.77
C ALA A 75 1.66 -7.78 11.55
N LEU A 76 2.22 -7.48 12.72
CA LEU A 76 2.81 -8.47 13.62
C LEU A 76 1.76 -9.45 14.17
N ALA A 77 0.53 -8.97 14.46
CA ALA A 77 -0.58 -9.81 14.91
C ALA A 77 -1.14 -10.69 13.79
N MET A 78 -1.12 -10.23 12.54
CA MET A 78 -1.46 -11.05 11.38
C MET A 78 -0.46 -12.19 11.17
N GLY A 79 0.85 -11.95 11.39
CA GLY A 79 1.85 -13.02 11.26
C GLY A 79 3.26 -12.58 10.89
N ALA A 80 3.52 -11.28 10.70
CA ALA A 80 4.88 -10.79 10.49
C ALA A 80 5.78 -11.13 11.69
N ASP A 81 7.07 -11.33 11.47
CA ASP A 81 8.01 -11.78 12.49
C ASP A 81 8.56 -10.62 13.31
N ARG A 82 8.97 -9.56 12.65
CA ARG A 82 9.43 -8.32 13.25
C ARG A 82 9.02 -7.11 12.42
N ALA A 83 9.25 -5.93 12.98
CA ALA A 83 8.87 -4.68 12.33
C ALA A 83 9.97 -3.62 12.45
N ILE A 84 9.96 -2.67 11.51
CA ILE A 84 10.80 -1.48 11.51
C ILE A 84 9.90 -0.26 11.37
N LEU A 85 9.95 0.64 12.34
CA LEU A 85 9.35 1.97 12.23
C LEU A 85 10.43 2.97 11.83
N VAL A 86 10.27 3.59 10.68
CA VAL A 86 11.06 4.77 10.32
C VAL A 86 10.26 6.00 10.76
N GLN A 87 10.59 6.49 11.94
CA GLN A 87 9.82 7.53 12.59
C GLN A 87 10.14 8.90 12.04
N THR A 88 9.11 9.59 11.55
CA THR A 88 9.13 11.00 11.15
C THR A 88 7.72 11.58 11.21
N ASP A 89 7.62 12.88 11.48
CA ASP A 89 6.36 13.62 11.40
C ASP A 89 6.19 14.33 10.03
N ASP A 90 7.17 14.19 9.13
CA ASP A 90 7.10 14.70 7.78
C ASP A 90 6.03 13.97 6.94
N ASP A 91 5.41 14.69 6.01
CA ASP A 91 4.63 14.08 4.92
C ASP A 91 5.59 13.58 3.83
N VAL A 92 5.97 12.31 3.92
CA VAL A 92 7.04 11.73 3.09
C VAL A 92 6.50 11.37 1.72
N GLU A 93 7.05 12.01 0.69
CA GLU A 93 6.70 11.77 -0.71
C GLU A 93 7.16 10.39 -1.23
N PRO A 94 6.51 9.85 -2.30
CA PRO A 94 6.81 8.51 -2.83
C PRO A 94 8.28 8.25 -3.16
N LEU A 95 9.00 9.23 -3.70
CA LEU A 95 10.42 9.06 -4.02
C LEU A 95 11.30 8.94 -2.76
N ALA A 96 11.01 9.72 -1.73
CA ALA A 96 11.72 9.62 -0.45
C ALA A 96 11.41 8.28 0.24
N LEU A 97 10.15 7.82 0.20
CA LEU A 97 9.76 6.48 0.65
C LEU A 97 10.52 5.38 -0.09
N ALA A 98 10.60 5.46 -1.43
CA ALA A 98 11.34 4.49 -2.24
C ALA A 98 12.84 4.45 -1.88
N LYS A 99 13.46 5.59 -1.60
CA LYS A 99 14.86 5.66 -1.12
C LYS A 99 15.04 5.01 0.25
N ILE A 100 14.13 5.26 1.19
CA ILE A 100 14.15 4.62 2.52
C ILE A 100 14.02 3.11 2.37
N PHE A 101 13.03 2.64 1.60
CA PHE A 101 12.83 1.19 1.39
C PHE A 101 14.01 0.54 0.66
N LYS A 102 14.66 1.27 -0.27
CA LYS A 102 15.91 0.79 -0.87
C LYS A 102 17.01 0.60 0.18
N ALA A 103 17.23 1.58 1.04
CA ALA A 103 18.26 1.47 2.07
C ALA A 103 17.97 0.31 3.05
N ILE A 104 16.70 0.09 3.39
CA ILE A 104 16.28 -1.07 4.19
C ILE A 104 16.50 -2.37 3.41
N ALA A 105 16.16 -2.42 2.12
CA ALA A 105 16.39 -3.59 1.28
C ALA A 105 17.88 -3.90 1.13
N ASP A 106 18.73 -2.89 1.01
CA ASP A 106 20.19 -3.04 0.98
C ASP A 106 20.73 -3.62 2.29
N ALA A 107 20.17 -3.25 3.44
CA ALA A 107 20.57 -3.78 4.74
C ALA A 107 20.02 -5.19 5.02
N GLU A 108 18.76 -5.44 4.69
CA GLU A 108 18.04 -6.68 5.02
C GLU A 108 18.20 -7.79 3.99
N GLN A 109 18.54 -7.43 2.75
CA GLN A 109 18.69 -8.36 1.62
C GLN A 109 17.46 -9.28 1.42
N PRO A 110 16.25 -8.71 1.26
CA PRO A 110 15.06 -9.53 1.01
C PRO A 110 15.10 -10.12 -0.41
N GLY A 111 14.55 -11.32 -0.57
CA GLY A 111 14.34 -11.89 -1.91
C GLY A 111 13.09 -11.32 -2.60
N LEU A 112 12.16 -10.74 -1.82
CA LEU A 112 10.92 -10.17 -2.35
C LEU A 112 10.50 -8.97 -1.50
N VAL A 113 10.05 -7.90 -2.16
CA VAL A 113 9.33 -6.80 -1.52
C VAL A 113 7.89 -6.84 -2.02
N ILE A 114 6.93 -6.89 -1.09
CA ILE A 114 5.50 -6.88 -1.40
C ILE A 114 4.87 -5.66 -0.72
N LEU A 115 4.27 -4.77 -1.49
CA LEU A 115 3.62 -3.56 -0.98
C LEU A 115 2.31 -3.31 -1.73
N GLY A 116 1.40 -2.57 -1.11
CA GLY A 116 0.18 -2.13 -1.77
C GLY A 116 0.48 -1.34 -3.05
N LYS A 117 -0.33 -1.50 -4.10
CA LYS A 117 -0.15 -0.73 -5.35
C LYS A 117 -0.25 0.77 -5.10
N GLN A 118 -1.06 1.17 -4.13
CA GLN A 118 -1.30 2.57 -3.77
C GLN A 118 -1.75 2.68 -2.31
N ALA A 119 -1.68 3.85 -1.72
CA ALA A 119 -2.30 4.17 -0.45
C ALA A 119 -3.59 4.96 -0.71
N ILE A 120 -4.69 4.63 -0.02
CA ILE A 120 -6.02 5.21 -0.25
C ILE A 120 -6.13 6.70 0.11
N ASP A 121 -5.16 7.24 0.81
CA ASP A 121 -5.10 8.65 1.20
C ASP A 121 -4.44 9.56 0.14
N GLY A 122 -3.44 9.06 -0.58
CA GLY A 122 -2.68 9.84 -1.55
C GLY A 122 -2.87 9.39 -3.00
N ASP A 123 -3.25 8.14 -3.22
CA ASP A 123 -3.54 7.53 -4.54
C ASP A 123 -2.42 7.67 -5.59
N ASN A 124 -1.18 7.88 -5.15
CA ASN A 124 -0.07 8.18 -6.07
C ASN A 124 0.36 7.00 -6.93
N ASN A 125 0.26 5.77 -6.42
CA ASN A 125 0.68 4.54 -7.14
C ASN A 125 2.10 4.63 -7.75
N GLN A 126 3.09 5.11 -6.99
CA GLN A 126 4.43 5.40 -7.50
C GLN A 126 5.56 4.72 -6.73
N THR A 127 5.38 4.46 -5.43
CA THR A 127 6.47 4.03 -4.53
C THR A 127 7.10 2.72 -4.97
N GLY A 128 6.30 1.72 -5.32
CA GLY A 128 6.81 0.40 -5.75
C GLY A 128 7.62 0.47 -7.03
N GLN A 129 7.13 1.20 -8.03
CA GLN A 129 7.81 1.38 -9.31
C GLN A 129 9.11 2.20 -9.17
N MET A 130 9.10 3.24 -8.33
CA MET A 130 10.31 4.01 -8.01
C MET A 130 11.34 3.15 -7.26
N LEU A 131 10.88 2.31 -6.33
CA LEU A 131 11.76 1.36 -5.63
C LEU A 131 12.40 0.38 -6.61
N ALA A 132 11.64 -0.17 -7.55
CA ALA A 132 12.15 -1.06 -8.59
C ALA A 132 13.22 -0.38 -9.43
N ALA A 133 12.98 0.85 -9.87
CA ALA A 133 13.95 1.63 -10.63
C ALA A 133 15.24 1.91 -9.83
N LEU A 134 15.11 2.26 -8.54
CA LEU A 134 16.26 2.56 -7.68
C LEU A 134 17.11 1.33 -7.33
N THR A 135 16.49 0.16 -7.21
CA THR A 135 17.19 -1.11 -6.91
C THR A 135 17.70 -1.81 -8.16
N GLY A 136 17.13 -1.52 -9.33
CA GLY A 136 17.34 -2.29 -10.56
C GLY A 136 16.68 -3.65 -10.53
N TRP A 137 15.75 -3.90 -9.58
CA TRP A 137 15.05 -5.18 -9.47
C TRP A 137 13.83 -5.22 -10.40
N ALA A 138 13.51 -6.45 -10.84
CA ALA A 138 12.29 -6.65 -11.62
C ALA A 138 11.04 -6.29 -10.83
N GLN A 139 9.98 -5.84 -11.52
CA GLN A 139 8.73 -5.46 -10.89
C GLN A 139 7.52 -6.15 -11.51
N GLY A 140 6.58 -6.59 -10.66
CA GLY A 140 5.25 -7.05 -11.02
C GLY A 140 4.20 -6.19 -10.32
N THR A 141 3.55 -5.29 -11.07
CA THR A 141 2.58 -4.33 -10.52
C THR A 141 1.15 -4.82 -10.66
N PHE A 142 0.28 -4.39 -9.74
CA PHE A 142 -1.15 -4.74 -9.74
C PHE A 142 -1.42 -6.24 -9.65
N ALA A 143 -0.67 -6.95 -8.81
CA ALA A 143 -0.73 -8.39 -8.71
C ALA A 143 -2.09 -8.88 -8.21
N SER A 144 -2.69 -9.82 -8.95
CA SER A 144 -3.86 -10.61 -8.56
C SER A 144 -3.52 -12.09 -8.35
N ALA A 145 -2.30 -12.54 -8.71
CA ALA A 145 -1.73 -13.81 -8.29
C ALA A 145 -0.20 -13.72 -8.19
N VAL A 146 0.38 -14.42 -7.22
CA VAL A 146 1.83 -14.50 -6.99
C VAL A 146 2.21 -15.96 -6.76
N ASN A 147 3.12 -16.47 -7.58
CA ASN A 147 3.65 -17.83 -7.44
C ASN A 147 5.18 -17.84 -7.55
N VAL A 148 5.86 -18.24 -6.48
CA VAL A 148 7.33 -18.30 -6.43
C VAL A 148 7.80 -19.70 -6.81
N GLU A 149 8.73 -19.78 -7.76
CA GLU A 149 9.30 -21.02 -8.27
C GLU A 149 10.83 -20.90 -8.37
N GLY A 150 11.53 -21.51 -7.44
CA GLY A 150 12.98 -21.45 -7.39
C GLY A 150 13.52 -20.02 -7.24
N ASP A 151 14.23 -19.53 -8.24
CA ASP A 151 14.83 -18.18 -8.29
C ASP A 151 13.96 -17.14 -9.00
N SER A 152 12.71 -17.47 -9.26
CA SER A 152 11.78 -16.61 -10.01
C SER A 152 10.41 -16.52 -9.33
N VAL A 153 9.66 -15.49 -9.68
CA VAL A 153 8.26 -15.31 -9.28
C VAL A 153 7.41 -15.01 -10.52
N ASN A 154 6.31 -15.77 -10.67
CA ASN A 154 5.28 -15.51 -11.66
C ASN A 154 4.24 -14.59 -11.02
N VAL A 155 3.98 -13.44 -11.62
CA VAL A 155 3.02 -12.44 -11.16
C VAL A 155 1.95 -12.25 -12.22
N THR A 156 0.70 -12.58 -11.90
CA THR A 156 -0.44 -12.24 -12.74
C THR A 156 -0.93 -10.85 -12.34
N ARG A 157 -1.04 -9.97 -13.32
CA ARG A 157 -1.32 -8.54 -13.18
C ARG A 157 -2.69 -8.21 -13.75
N GLU A 158 -3.40 -7.30 -13.07
CA GLU A 158 -4.61 -6.68 -13.59
C GLU A 158 -4.20 -5.55 -14.56
N VAL A 159 -4.60 -5.65 -15.81
CA VAL A 159 -4.36 -4.63 -16.85
C VAL A 159 -5.66 -4.31 -17.57
N ASP A 160 -5.75 -3.18 -18.28
CA ASP A 160 -7.01 -2.73 -18.91
C ASP A 160 -7.59 -3.76 -19.89
N GLY A 161 -6.74 -4.51 -20.59
CA GLY A 161 -7.16 -5.56 -21.53
C GLY A 161 -7.46 -6.93 -20.90
N GLY A 162 -7.34 -7.07 -19.56
CA GLY A 162 -7.54 -8.35 -18.85
C GLY A 162 -6.41 -8.72 -17.90
N LEU A 163 -5.86 -9.93 -18.02
CA LEU A 163 -4.78 -10.42 -17.16
C LEU A 163 -3.50 -10.62 -17.97
N GLU A 164 -2.38 -10.22 -17.38
CA GLU A 164 -1.04 -10.46 -17.91
C GLU A 164 -0.20 -11.21 -16.88
N THR A 165 0.44 -12.31 -17.26
CA THR A 165 1.37 -13.00 -16.36
C THR A 165 2.79 -12.75 -16.81
N VAL A 166 3.61 -12.22 -15.88
CA VAL A 166 5.03 -11.96 -16.08
C VAL A 166 5.87 -12.84 -15.16
N LYS A 167 6.99 -13.37 -15.69
CA LYS A 167 7.97 -14.10 -14.90
C LYS A 167 9.14 -13.18 -14.58
N LEU A 168 9.40 -13.00 -13.29
CA LEU A 168 10.42 -12.09 -12.76
C LEU A 168 11.52 -12.89 -12.08
N LYS A 169 12.76 -12.49 -12.28
CA LYS A 169 13.90 -13.02 -11.53
C LYS A 169 13.94 -12.36 -10.15
N LEU A 170 14.21 -13.16 -9.11
CA LEU A 170 14.43 -12.67 -7.75
C LEU A 170 15.85 -12.06 -7.61
N PRO A 171 16.05 -11.02 -6.79
CA PRO A 171 15.04 -10.33 -6.01
C PRO A 171 14.10 -9.49 -6.88
N ALA A 172 12.84 -9.33 -6.42
CA ALA A 172 11.81 -8.62 -7.18
C ALA A 172 10.91 -7.77 -6.27
N ILE A 173 10.17 -6.84 -6.90
CA ILE A 173 9.20 -5.98 -6.24
C ILE A 173 7.82 -6.27 -6.81
N VAL A 174 6.85 -6.53 -5.94
CA VAL A 174 5.46 -6.81 -6.28
C VAL A 174 4.57 -5.76 -5.64
N THR A 175 3.69 -5.14 -6.42
CA THR A 175 2.63 -4.31 -5.87
C THR A 175 1.29 -5.03 -5.97
N THR A 176 0.51 -5.01 -4.88
CA THR A 176 -0.69 -5.84 -4.74
C THR A 176 -1.97 -5.10 -5.14
N ASP A 177 -2.82 -5.79 -5.90
CA ASP A 177 -4.22 -5.42 -6.09
C ASP A 177 -5.11 -6.08 -5.02
N LEU A 178 -6.32 -5.55 -4.79
CA LEU A 178 -7.28 -6.10 -3.84
C LEU A 178 -7.78 -7.51 -4.22
N ARG A 179 -7.62 -7.91 -5.49
CA ARG A 179 -8.03 -9.22 -6.00
C ARG A 179 -7.06 -10.36 -5.68
N LEU A 180 -5.85 -10.02 -5.14
CA LEU A 180 -4.82 -11.02 -4.88
C LEU A 180 -5.25 -12.05 -3.82
N ASN A 181 -5.83 -11.58 -2.73
CA ASN A 181 -6.28 -12.42 -1.63
C ASN A 181 -7.30 -11.71 -0.74
N GLU A 182 -7.82 -12.43 0.25
CA GLU A 182 -8.62 -11.88 1.34
C GLU A 182 -7.77 -11.98 2.62
N PRO A 183 -7.48 -10.84 3.28
CA PRO A 183 -6.67 -10.82 4.49
C PRO A 183 -7.35 -11.53 5.66
N ARG A 184 -6.57 -12.28 6.43
CA ARG A 184 -7.03 -12.93 7.66
C ARG A 184 -7.24 -11.94 8.79
N TYR A 185 -8.18 -12.24 9.67
CA TYR A 185 -8.30 -11.55 10.94
C TYR A 185 -7.25 -12.06 11.94
N ALA A 186 -6.60 -11.12 12.63
CA ALA A 186 -5.72 -11.48 13.73
C ALA A 186 -6.51 -12.07 14.91
N SER A 187 -6.13 -13.24 15.38
CA SER A 187 -6.75 -13.83 16.59
C SER A 187 -6.32 -13.08 17.86
N LEU A 188 -7.14 -13.11 18.88
CA LEU A 188 -6.82 -12.47 20.15
C LEU A 188 -5.47 -12.94 20.76
N PRO A 189 -5.11 -14.24 20.75
CA PRO A 189 -3.78 -14.68 21.16
C PRO A 189 -2.65 -14.06 20.34
N ASN A 190 -2.83 -13.90 19.03
CA ASN A 190 -1.82 -13.29 18.16
C ASN A 190 -1.68 -11.78 18.41
N ILE A 191 -2.77 -11.08 18.71
CA ILE A 191 -2.73 -9.66 19.12
C ILE A 191 -1.93 -9.51 20.43
N MET A 192 -2.11 -10.40 21.38
CA MET A 192 -1.34 -10.39 22.63
C MET A 192 0.14 -10.67 22.39
N LYS A 193 0.48 -11.67 21.57
CA LYS A 193 1.86 -12.00 21.19
C LYS A 193 2.54 -10.88 20.43
N ALA A 194 1.82 -10.18 19.56
CA ALA A 194 2.34 -9.07 18.78
C ALA A 194 2.93 -7.94 19.64
N LYS A 195 2.46 -7.76 20.88
CA LYS A 195 2.98 -6.73 21.81
C LYS A 195 4.46 -6.95 22.16
N SER A 196 4.92 -8.20 22.20
CA SER A 196 6.30 -8.58 22.55
C SER A 196 7.19 -8.88 21.34
N LYS A 197 6.63 -8.94 20.11
CA LYS A 197 7.45 -9.13 18.90
C LYS A 197 8.40 -7.95 18.68
N PRO A 198 9.60 -8.21 18.13
CA PRO A 198 10.59 -7.16 17.88
C PRO A 198 10.03 -6.04 16.98
N LEU A 199 10.27 -4.80 17.38
CA LEU A 199 9.96 -3.60 16.63
C LEU A 199 11.09 -2.60 16.85
N ASP A 200 11.88 -2.38 15.82
CA ASP A 200 12.98 -1.41 15.82
C ASP A 200 12.47 -0.05 15.37
N THR A 201 12.94 1.01 16.04
CA THR A 201 12.65 2.38 15.62
C THR A 201 13.90 3.03 15.09
N LYS A 202 13.81 3.59 13.90
CA LYS A 202 14.84 4.33 13.17
C LYS A 202 14.28 5.67 12.72
N THR A 203 15.14 6.53 12.20
CA THR A 203 14.79 7.79 11.55
C THR A 203 15.19 7.76 10.07
N PRO A 204 14.65 8.64 9.21
CA PRO A 204 15.13 8.76 7.82
C PRO A 204 16.64 9.07 7.75
N ALA A 205 17.17 9.82 8.72
CA ALA A 205 18.61 10.15 8.80
C ALA A 205 19.48 8.90 9.02
N ASP A 206 18.99 7.88 9.75
CA ASP A 206 19.70 6.61 9.94
C ASP A 206 19.91 5.86 8.62
N TYR A 207 19.11 6.19 7.60
CA TYR A 207 19.20 5.66 6.24
C TYR A 207 19.80 6.65 5.24
N GLY A 208 20.25 7.83 5.71
CA GLY A 208 20.85 8.88 4.88
C GLY A 208 19.87 9.49 3.86
N VAL A 209 18.56 9.47 4.15
CA VAL A 209 17.53 9.96 3.23
C VAL A 209 16.97 11.29 3.72
N ASP A 210 16.98 12.27 2.81
CA ASP A 210 16.30 13.54 2.98
C ASP A 210 14.81 13.37 2.62
N THR A 211 13.93 13.74 3.56
CA THR A 211 12.47 13.68 3.45
C THR A 211 11.82 15.02 3.12
N ALA A 212 12.62 16.07 2.91
CA ALA A 212 12.09 17.40 2.61
C ALA A 212 11.10 17.34 1.42
N PRO A 213 9.87 17.85 1.58
CA PRO A 213 8.85 17.80 0.54
C PRO A 213 9.24 18.70 -0.64
N ARG A 214 8.95 18.23 -1.86
CA ARG A 214 9.16 18.96 -3.11
C ARG A 214 7.91 19.66 -3.61
N VAL A 215 6.74 19.23 -3.13
CA VAL A 215 5.44 19.84 -3.43
C VAL A 215 4.78 20.32 -2.13
N LYS A 216 3.93 21.30 -2.26
CA LYS A 216 3.14 21.86 -1.14
C LYS A 216 1.66 21.80 -1.51
N THR A 217 0.85 21.19 -0.66
CA THR A 217 -0.62 21.27 -0.78
C THR A 217 -1.06 22.71 -0.55
N VAL A 218 -1.62 23.33 -1.58
CA VAL A 218 -2.06 24.73 -1.53
C VAL A 218 -3.45 24.82 -0.90
N LYS A 219 -4.36 23.92 -1.30
CA LYS A 219 -5.73 23.90 -0.81
C LYS A 219 -6.37 22.52 -1.00
N VAL A 220 -7.15 22.13 -0.02
CA VAL A 220 -8.06 20.97 -0.09
C VAL A 220 -9.49 21.48 0.07
N SER A 221 -10.41 20.97 -0.73
CA SER A 221 -11.84 21.29 -0.65
C SER A 221 -12.67 20.00 -0.80
N GLU A 222 -13.87 20.01 -0.23
CA GLU A 222 -14.81 18.92 -0.47
C GLU A 222 -15.21 18.90 -1.95
N PRO A 223 -15.49 17.70 -2.52
CA PRO A 223 -16.01 17.62 -3.88
C PRO A 223 -17.36 18.34 -3.98
N PRO A 224 -17.69 18.93 -5.14
CA PRO A 224 -18.96 19.62 -5.33
C PRO A 224 -20.13 18.63 -5.13
N VAL A 225 -21.21 19.16 -4.57
CA VAL A 225 -22.45 18.38 -4.40
C VAL A 225 -22.97 18.01 -5.80
N ARG A 226 -23.10 16.70 -6.05
CA ARG A 226 -23.68 16.24 -7.31
C ARG A 226 -25.20 16.46 -7.30
N SER A 227 -25.73 17.06 -8.38
CA SER A 227 -27.17 17.11 -8.61
C SER A 227 -27.73 15.71 -8.89
N ALA A 228 -28.99 15.50 -8.57
CA ALA A 228 -29.69 14.27 -8.95
C ALA A 228 -29.71 14.13 -10.47
N GLY A 229 -29.63 12.89 -10.94
CA GLY A 229 -29.83 12.58 -12.36
C GLY A 229 -31.25 12.87 -12.83
N VAL A 230 -31.45 12.91 -14.12
CA VAL A 230 -32.78 13.07 -14.75
C VAL A 230 -33.37 11.68 -15.00
N LYS A 231 -34.57 11.43 -14.48
CA LYS A 231 -35.31 10.23 -14.83
C LYS A 231 -35.89 10.37 -16.24
N VAL A 232 -35.77 9.34 -17.05
CA VAL A 232 -36.30 9.27 -18.40
C VAL A 232 -37.56 8.42 -18.42
N ALA A 233 -38.46 8.67 -19.38
CA ALA A 233 -39.73 7.95 -19.48
C ALA A 233 -39.55 6.54 -20.04
N ASP A 234 -38.66 6.36 -21.00
CA ASP A 234 -38.44 5.11 -21.70
C ASP A 234 -36.98 4.98 -22.20
N VAL A 235 -36.69 3.84 -22.87
CA VAL A 235 -35.37 3.53 -23.42
C VAL A 235 -35.00 4.45 -24.58
N ASP A 236 -35.97 4.86 -25.42
CA ASP A 236 -35.70 5.72 -26.58
C ASP A 236 -35.25 7.11 -26.12
N GLU A 237 -35.88 7.67 -25.09
CA GLU A 237 -35.43 8.91 -24.46
C GLU A 237 -34.03 8.79 -23.84
N LEU A 238 -33.73 7.63 -23.18
CA LEU A 238 -32.39 7.36 -22.63
C LEU A 238 -31.33 7.38 -23.74
N VAL A 239 -31.58 6.64 -24.83
CA VAL A 239 -30.65 6.56 -25.96
C VAL A 239 -30.47 7.92 -26.61
N ALA A 240 -31.54 8.71 -26.80
CA ALA A 240 -31.43 10.06 -27.33
C ALA A 240 -30.56 10.98 -26.46
N LYS A 241 -30.74 10.92 -25.14
CA LYS A 241 -29.91 11.70 -24.19
C LYS A 241 -28.46 11.25 -24.18
N LEU A 242 -28.18 9.95 -24.19
CA LEU A 242 -26.82 9.43 -24.26
C LEU A 242 -26.11 9.87 -25.56
N LYS A 243 -26.79 9.81 -26.70
CA LYS A 243 -26.27 10.30 -27.97
C LYS A 243 -25.97 11.80 -27.94
N ALA A 244 -26.86 12.59 -27.32
CA ALA A 244 -26.67 14.03 -27.16
C ALA A 244 -25.44 14.36 -26.27
N LEU A 245 -25.07 13.47 -25.34
CA LEU A 245 -23.88 13.58 -24.51
C LEU A 245 -22.60 13.04 -25.20
N GLY A 246 -22.69 12.60 -26.45
CA GLY A 246 -21.54 12.07 -27.19
C GLY A 246 -21.19 10.62 -26.86
N VAL A 247 -22.06 9.89 -26.16
CA VAL A 247 -21.90 8.46 -25.94
C VAL A 247 -22.38 7.72 -27.20
N HIS A 248 -21.44 7.15 -27.92
CA HIS A 248 -21.72 6.34 -29.11
C HIS A 248 -21.77 4.86 -28.74
N SER A 249 -22.75 4.16 -29.26
CA SER A 249 -22.85 2.68 -29.22
C SER A 249 -22.09 2.08 -30.37
#